data_1122e971717bab35950921192c6951cc
#
_entry.id   1122e971717bab35950921192c6951cc
#
_cell.length_a   1.000
_cell.length_b   1.000
_cell.length_c   1.000
_cell.angle_alpha   90.00
_cell.angle_beta   90.00
_cell.angle_gamma   90.00
#
_symmetry.space_group_name_H-M   'P 1'
#
loop_
_entity.id
_entity.type
_entity.pdbx_description
1 polymer ?
#
loop_
_entity_poly.entity_id
_entity_poly.type
_entity_poly.pdbx_seq_one_letter_code
_entity_poly.pdbx_strand_id
1 'polypeptide(L)'
;MSELKVAALRALKLMDLTTLNDNDTDAKVIQLCHDAKSPVGNTAAICIYPRFIPIAKKTLREQGTPEIRIATVTNFPHGNDDIEIAVAETKAAVAYGADEVDVVFPYRALIAGNEQVGFDLVKQCKAACGDKVLLKVIIETGELKQEALIKKASQICIEAGADFIKTSTGKVPVNATPEYARMMLEVXXXXXXXXXXXXXXXXXXAGGVRTAEDAQQYLAMADEILGGDWADSRHYRFGASSLLTNLLNTLEVTDQKADPAAY
;
A
#
# COMPACT_ATOMS: atom_id res chain seq x y z
N MET A 1 14.56 -17.05 -18.18
CA MET A 1 13.35 -16.23 -17.97
C MET A 1 13.70 -14.80 -18.37
N SER A 2 12.84 -14.14 -19.13
CA SER A 2 13.11 -12.79 -19.57
C SER A 2 13.12 -11.84 -18.37
N GLU A 3 13.73 -10.68 -18.58
CA GLU A 3 13.74 -9.67 -17.51
C GLU A 3 12.34 -9.24 -17.14
N LEU A 4 11.44 -9.17 -18.12
CA LEU A 4 10.08 -8.77 -17.80
C LEU A 4 9.36 -9.83 -16.97
N LYS A 5 9.59 -11.11 -17.26
CA LYS A 5 8.98 -12.17 -16.47
C LYS A 5 9.54 -12.18 -15.05
N VAL A 6 10.83 -11.93 -14.87
CA VAL A 6 11.41 -11.82 -13.54
C VAL A 6 10.76 -10.69 -12.79
N ALA A 7 10.59 -9.53 -13.44
CA ALA A 7 9.92 -8.40 -12.80
C ALA A 7 8.47 -8.73 -12.46
N ALA A 8 7.77 -9.44 -13.35
CA ALA A 8 6.38 -9.78 -13.10
C ALA A 8 6.24 -10.69 -11.88
N LEU A 9 7.10 -11.69 -11.76
CA LEU A 9 7.06 -12.58 -10.60
C LEU A 9 7.38 -11.83 -9.31
N ARG A 10 8.39 -10.97 -9.37
CA ARG A 10 8.77 -10.17 -8.24
C ARG A 10 7.61 -9.25 -7.82
N ALA A 11 6.99 -8.59 -8.79
CA ALA A 11 5.89 -7.65 -8.49
C ALA A 11 4.68 -8.35 -7.90
N LEU A 12 4.36 -9.54 -8.37
CA LEU A 12 3.21 -10.27 -7.86
C LEU A 12 3.32 -10.46 -6.37
N LYS A 13 4.50 -10.81 -5.89
CA LYS A 13 4.73 -11.07 -4.47
C LYS A 13 4.77 -9.79 -3.64
N LEU A 14 4.77 -8.64 -4.29
CA LEU A 14 4.75 -7.34 -3.61
C LEU A 14 3.38 -6.68 -3.65
N MET A 15 2.38 -7.33 -4.25
CA MET A 15 1.08 -6.70 -4.40
C MET A 15 0.29 -6.66 -3.10
N ASP A 16 -0.36 -5.52 -2.88
CA ASP A 16 -1.56 -5.42 -2.04
C ASP A 16 -2.73 -5.46 -3.02
N LEU A 17 -3.33 -6.63 -3.15
CA LEU A 17 -4.44 -6.80 -4.09
C LEU A 17 -5.67 -6.13 -3.52
N THR A 18 -6.18 -5.12 -4.20
CA THR A 18 -7.04 -4.12 -3.58
C THR A 18 -8.44 -4.10 -4.19
N THR A 19 -9.46 -4.01 -3.33
CA THR A 19 -10.80 -3.59 -3.76
C THR A 19 -11.33 -2.62 -2.71
N LEU A 20 -11.64 -1.41 -3.16
CA LEU A 20 -12.12 -0.32 -2.28
C LEU A 20 -13.21 0.44 -3.02
N ASN A 21 -14.27 -0.26 -3.35
CA ASN A 21 -15.41 0.32 -4.07
C ASN A 21 -16.62 0.36 -3.17
N ASP A 22 -17.44 1.38 -3.36
CA ASP A 22 -18.64 1.53 -2.51
C ASP A 22 -19.58 0.35 -2.64
N ASN A 23 -19.57 -0.33 -3.79
CA ASN A 23 -20.45 -1.47 -4.01
C ASN A 23 -19.80 -2.82 -3.74
N ASP A 24 -18.69 -2.85 -3.03
CA ASP A 24 -18.08 -4.12 -2.65
C ASP A 24 -19.00 -4.96 -1.78
N THR A 25 -18.91 -6.26 -1.96
CA THR A 25 -19.74 -7.24 -1.25
C THR A 25 -18.85 -8.32 -0.66
N ASP A 26 -19.42 -9.12 0.25
CA ASP A 26 -18.71 -10.29 0.76
C ASP A 26 -18.25 -11.19 -0.38
N ALA A 27 -19.10 -11.43 -1.37
CA ALA A 27 -18.73 -12.31 -2.47
C ALA A 27 -17.53 -11.78 -3.23
N LYS A 28 -17.48 -10.47 -3.45
CA LYS A 28 -16.35 -9.88 -4.15
C LYS A 28 -15.06 -10.00 -3.33
N VAL A 29 -15.15 -9.82 -2.02
CA VAL A 29 -13.98 -9.94 -1.16
C VAL A 29 -13.51 -11.40 -1.11
N ILE A 30 -14.43 -12.35 -1.04
CA ILE A 30 -14.05 -13.76 -1.08
C ILE A 30 -13.31 -14.08 -2.37
N GLN A 31 -13.79 -13.56 -3.50
CA GLN A 31 -13.11 -13.77 -4.76
C GLN A 31 -11.73 -13.11 -4.77
N LEU A 32 -11.61 -11.94 -4.19
CA LEU A 32 -10.30 -11.29 -4.08
C LEU A 32 -9.32 -12.18 -3.30
N CYS A 33 -9.78 -12.78 -2.22
CA CYS A 33 -8.93 -13.69 -1.45
C CYS A 33 -8.48 -14.87 -2.29
N HIS A 34 -9.40 -15.44 -3.08
CA HIS A 34 -9.04 -16.54 -3.97
C HIS A 34 -8.03 -16.10 -5.01
N ASP A 35 -8.20 -14.90 -5.56
CA ASP A 35 -7.29 -14.40 -6.57
C ASP A 35 -5.89 -14.14 -6.02
N ALA A 36 -5.79 -13.80 -4.74
CA ALA A 36 -4.49 -13.52 -4.12
C ALA A 36 -3.61 -14.76 -4.04
N LYS A 37 -4.20 -15.95 -4.16
CA LYS A 37 -3.46 -17.21 -4.18
C LYS A 37 -3.31 -17.63 -5.64
N SER A 38 -2.09 -17.69 -6.12
CA SER A 38 -1.87 -18.04 -7.51
C SER A 38 -0.90 -19.23 -7.61
N PRO A 39 -0.87 -19.89 -8.78
CA PRO A 39 0.06 -21.02 -8.95
C PRO A 39 1.53 -20.63 -8.84
N VAL A 40 1.86 -19.36 -9.06
CA VAL A 40 3.26 -18.92 -9.04
C VAL A 40 3.62 -18.18 -7.75
N GLY A 41 2.69 -18.07 -6.82
CA GLY A 41 2.95 -17.39 -5.55
C GLY A 41 1.77 -16.56 -5.14
N ASN A 42 1.78 -16.13 -3.89
CA ASN A 42 0.68 -15.35 -3.35
C ASN A 42 1.04 -13.88 -3.33
N THR A 43 0.02 -13.03 -3.40
CA THR A 43 0.26 -11.60 -3.18
C THR A 43 0.67 -11.38 -1.73
N ALA A 44 1.31 -10.24 -1.44
CA ALA A 44 1.75 -9.94 -0.08
C ALA A 44 0.55 -9.72 0.84
N ALA A 45 -0.48 -9.08 0.31
CA ALA A 45 -1.63 -8.70 1.11
C ALA A 45 -2.84 -8.54 0.22
N ILE A 46 -4.00 -8.48 0.85
CA ILE A 46 -5.18 -7.90 0.24
C ILE A 46 -5.48 -6.59 0.97
N CYS A 47 -6.16 -5.66 0.29
CA CYS A 47 -6.55 -4.40 0.91
C CYS A 47 -8.04 -4.18 0.66
N ILE A 48 -8.80 -4.06 1.74
CA ILE A 48 -10.26 -4.07 1.71
C ILE A 48 -10.80 -3.09 2.75
N TYR A 49 -12.07 -2.73 2.63
CA TYR A 49 -12.69 -1.91 3.67
C TYR A 49 -12.82 -2.69 4.99
N PRO A 50 -12.81 -1.99 6.12
CA PRO A 50 -12.75 -2.66 7.41
C PRO A 50 -13.88 -3.65 7.68
N ARG A 51 -15.08 -3.38 7.17
CA ARG A 51 -16.21 -4.27 7.45
C ARG A 51 -16.04 -5.66 6.88
N PHE A 52 -15.13 -5.83 5.91
CA PHE A 52 -14.90 -7.13 5.28
C PHE A 52 -13.76 -7.93 5.93
N ILE A 53 -13.09 -7.36 6.94
CA ILE A 53 -11.93 -8.06 7.52
C ILE A 53 -12.32 -9.44 8.05
N PRO A 54 -13.43 -9.60 8.80
CA PRO A 54 -13.72 -10.94 9.31
C PRO A 54 -13.94 -11.98 8.24
N ILE A 55 -14.69 -11.67 7.17
CA ILE A 55 -14.93 -12.67 6.13
C ILE A 55 -13.64 -12.96 5.35
N ALA A 56 -12.79 -11.96 5.17
CA ALA A 56 -11.51 -12.18 4.51
C ALA A 56 -10.60 -13.07 5.35
N LYS A 57 -10.55 -12.83 6.65
CA LYS A 57 -9.71 -13.64 7.53
C LYS A 57 -10.15 -15.10 7.48
N LYS A 58 -11.45 -15.33 7.54
CA LYS A 58 -11.99 -16.68 7.45
C LYS A 58 -11.62 -17.32 6.12
N THR A 59 -11.80 -16.60 5.01
CA THR A 59 -11.54 -17.15 3.69
C THR A 59 -10.07 -17.48 3.49
N LEU A 60 -9.18 -16.57 3.89
CA LEU A 60 -7.74 -16.82 3.74
C LEU A 60 -7.30 -18.04 4.55
N ARG A 61 -7.84 -18.18 5.75
CA ARG A 61 -7.52 -19.33 6.60
C ARG A 61 -8.02 -20.61 5.96
N GLU A 62 -9.26 -20.62 5.49
CA GLU A 62 -9.86 -21.84 4.95
C GLU A 62 -9.22 -22.27 3.64
N GLN A 63 -8.69 -21.34 2.87
CA GLN A 63 -8.01 -21.71 1.63
C GLN A 63 -6.53 -22.03 1.85
N GLY A 64 -6.06 -21.99 3.09
CA GLY A 64 -4.69 -22.39 3.39
C GLY A 64 -3.65 -21.32 3.17
N THR A 65 -4.06 -20.04 3.16
CA THR A 65 -3.13 -18.93 2.96
C THR A 65 -3.22 -17.92 4.09
N PRO A 66 -3.05 -18.35 5.35
CA PRO A 66 -3.17 -17.40 6.46
C PRO A 66 -2.04 -16.37 6.47
N GLU A 67 -0.98 -16.61 5.72
CA GLU A 67 0.14 -15.66 5.66
C GLU A 67 -0.14 -14.43 4.79
N ILE A 68 -1.16 -14.48 3.93
CA ILE A 68 -1.51 -13.27 3.17
C ILE A 68 -2.06 -12.25 4.14
N ARG A 69 -1.46 -11.08 4.16
CA ARG A 69 -1.82 -10.08 5.16
C ARG A 69 -3.10 -9.36 4.76
N ILE A 70 -3.83 -8.89 5.74
CA ILE A 70 -5.04 -8.10 5.50
C ILE A 70 -4.74 -6.65 5.84
N ALA A 71 -4.74 -5.81 4.82
CA ALA A 71 -4.63 -4.36 4.97
C ALA A 71 -6.01 -3.75 4.85
N THR A 72 -6.22 -2.63 5.51
CA THR A 72 -7.45 -1.89 5.39
C THR A 72 -7.14 -0.40 5.39
N VAL A 73 -8.17 0.42 5.24
CA VAL A 73 -7.98 1.87 5.13
C VAL A 73 -8.73 2.57 6.25
N THR A 74 -8.17 3.69 6.72
CA THR A 74 -8.80 4.55 7.71
C THR A 74 -8.60 6.00 7.32
N ASN A 75 -9.45 6.88 7.83
CA ASN A 75 -9.46 8.29 7.44
C ASN A 75 -9.60 8.43 5.92
N PHE A 76 -10.31 7.51 5.30
CA PHE A 76 -10.26 7.26 3.87
C PHE A 76 -11.60 7.60 3.22
N PRO A 77 -11.60 8.24 2.06
CA PRO A 77 -10.42 8.66 1.28
C PRO A 77 -9.98 10.10 1.53
N HIS A 78 -10.69 10.86 2.34
CA HIS A 78 -10.55 12.31 2.32
C HIS A 78 -9.35 12.86 3.08
N GLY A 79 -8.79 12.11 4.02
CA GLY A 79 -7.62 12.60 4.75
C GLY A 79 -7.95 13.83 5.58
N ASN A 80 -9.03 13.77 6.32
CA ASN A 80 -9.40 14.90 7.18
C ASN A 80 -8.41 15.03 8.34
N ASP A 81 -8.43 16.19 8.99
CA ASP A 81 -7.45 16.45 10.04
C ASP A 81 -8.00 16.24 11.45
N ASP A 82 -9.05 15.46 11.58
CA ASP A 82 -9.61 15.12 12.89
C ASP A 82 -8.89 13.91 13.44
N ILE A 83 -7.94 14.16 14.35
CA ILE A 83 -7.07 13.10 14.86
C ILE A 83 -7.89 12.06 15.63
N GLU A 84 -8.86 12.50 16.44
CA GLU A 84 -9.63 11.56 17.24
C GLU A 84 -10.37 10.55 16.39
N ILE A 85 -10.94 11.01 15.27
CA ILE A 85 -11.65 10.10 14.39
C ILE A 85 -10.69 9.13 13.73
N ALA A 86 -9.54 9.62 13.23
CA ALA A 86 -8.56 8.74 12.58
C ALA A 86 -8.08 7.67 13.56
N VAL A 87 -7.83 8.04 14.80
CA VAL A 87 -7.39 7.08 15.82
C VAL A 87 -8.48 6.08 16.13
N ALA A 88 -9.72 6.53 16.28
CA ALA A 88 -10.83 5.62 16.58
C ALA A 88 -11.02 4.61 15.44
N GLU A 89 -10.93 5.06 14.19
CA GLU A 89 -11.05 4.16 13.07
C GLU A 89 -9.90 3.15 13.02
N THR A 90 -8.69 3.61 13.35
CA THR A 90 -7.54 2.72 13.38
C THR A 90 -7.69 1.67 14.47
N LYS A 91 -8.14 2.07 15.66
CA LYS A 91 -8.38 1.10 16.72
C LYS A 91 -9.44 0.08 16.32
N ALA A 92 -10.50 0.55 15.66
CA ALA A 92 -11.54 -0.38 15.19
C ALA A 92 -10.99 -1.36 14.15
N ALA A 93 -10.17 -0.89 13.23
CA ALA A 93 -9.59 -1.76 12.22
C ALA A 93 -8.71 -2.84 12.87
N VAL A 94 -7.90 -2.45 13.85
CA VAL A 94 -7.07 -3.41 14.58
C VAL A 94 -7.95 -4.43 15.31
N ALA A 95 -9.00 -3.96 15.94
CA ALA A 95 -9.90 -4.86 16.67
C ALA A 95 -10.60 -5.84 15.74
N TYR A 96 -10.90 -5.43 14.50
CA TYR A 96 -11.49 -6.33 13.51
C TYR A 96 -10.51 -7.40 13.02
N GLY A 97 -9.21 -7.16 13.21
CA GLY A 97 -8.21 -8.14 12.81
C GLY A 97 -7.29 -7.71 11.68
N ALA A 98 -7.21 -6.43 11.38
CA ALA A 98 -6.28 -5.95 10.34
C ALA A 98 -4.84 -6.29 10.72
N ASP A 99 -4.05 -6.69 9.74
CA ASP A 99 -2.61 -6.84 9.91
C ASP A 99 -1.89 -5.54 9.59
N GLU A 100 -2.48 -4.72 8.73
CA GLU A 100 -1.91 -3.45 8.30
C GLU A 100 -3.04 -2.44 8.17
N VAL A 101 -2.75 -1.20 8.54
CA VAL A 101 -3.72 -0.11 8.42
C VAL A 101 -3.09 0.98 7.57
N ASP A 102 -3.80 1.35 6.50
CA ASP A 102 -3.39 2.41 5.59
C ASP A 102 -4.22 3.65 5.91
N VAL A 103 -3.65 4.58 6.67
CA VAL A 103 -4.35 5.79 7.09
C VAL A 103 -4.04 6.91 6.12
N VAL A 104 -5.02 7.76 5.81
CA VAL A 104 -4.78 8.88 4.92
C VAL A 104 -4.28 10.08 5.71
N PHE A 105 -3.13 10.59 5.29
CA PHE A 105 -2.48 11.77 5.87
C PHE A 105 -3.37 13.00 5.65
N PRO A 106 -3.39 13.94 6.60
CA PRO A 106 -4.20 15.15 6.41
C PRO A 106 -3.49 16.13 5.48
N TYR A 107 -3.52 15.81 4.19
CA TYR A 107 -2.69 16.49 3.22
C TYR A 107 -3.15 17.92 2.98
N ARG A 108 -4.46 18.18 3.08
CA ARG A 108 -4.91 19.57 2.89
C ARG A 108 -4.42 20.47 4.01
N ALA A 109 -4.29 19.95 5.24
CA ALA A 109 -3.72 20.72 6.34
C ALA A 109 -2.26 21.08 6.05
N LEU A 110 -1.50 20.11 5.50
CA LEU A 110 -0.11 20.40 5.17
C LEU A 110 -0.02 21.46 4.08
N ILE A 111 -0.87 21.36 3.05
CA ILE A 111 -0.90 22.38 1.99
C ILE A 111 -1.18 23.76 2.59
N ALA A 112 -2.02 23.83 3.60
CA ALA A 112 -2.34 25.08 4.28
C ALA A 112 -1.29 25.54 5.28
N GLY A 113 -0.21 24.78 5.43
CA GLY A 113 0.90 25.18 6.30
C GLY A 113 0.94 24.55 7.67
N ASN A 114 0.00 23.64 7.97
CA ASN A 114 -0.03 23.00 9.29
C ASN A 114 0.67 21.66 9.22
N GLU A 115 1.93 21.61 9.63
CA GLU A 115 2.69 20.38 9.65
C GLU A 115 2.41 19.52 10.89
N GLN A 116 2.06 20.19 12.00
CA GLN A 116 1.99 19.50 13.27
C GLN A 116 0.84 18.51 13.34
N VAL A 117 -0.30 18.85 12.71
CA VAL A 117 -1.44 17.94 12.81
C VAL A 117 -1.15 16.61 12.10
N GLY A 118 -0.41 16.64 11.01
CA GLY A 118 -0.03 15.40 10.35
C GLY A 118 0.88 14.55 11.21
N PHE A 119 1.88 15.18 11.82
CA PHE A 119 2.78 14.45 12.71
C PHE A 119 1.99 13.79 13.85
N ASP A 120 1.12 14.56 14.49
CA ASP A 120 0.35 14.04 15.63
C ASP A 120 -0.57 12.92 15.19
N LEU A 121 -1.25 13.08 14.05
CA LEU A 121 -2.17 12.06 13.57
C LEU A 121 -1.44 10.75 13.31
N VAL A 122 -0.31 10.80 12.62
CA VAL A 122 0.44 9.59 12.30
C VAL A 122 0.97 8.95 13.58
N LYS A 123 1.55 9.76 14.48
CA LYS A 123 2.10 9.22 15.72
C LYS A 123 1.03 8.50 16.53
N GLN A 124 -0.15 9.12 16.65
CA GLN A 124 -1.20 8.53 17.45
C GLN A 124 -1.83 7.32 16.79
N CYS A 125 -1.95 7.32 15.46
CA CYS A 125 -2.44 6.14 14.77
C CYS A 125 -1.43 4.99 14.88
N LYS A 126 -0.13 5.29 14.82
CA LYS A 126 0.86 4.23 15.04
C LYS A 126 0.74 3.65 16.43
N ALA A 127 0.55 4.49 17.44
CA ALA A 127 0.34 3.99 18.79
C ALA A 127 -0.89 3.09 18.86
N ALA A 128 -1.96 3.45 18.13
CA ALA A 128 -3.17 2.64 18.10
C ALA A 128 -2.96 1.28 17.44
N CYS A 129 -1.99 1.19 16.52
CA CYS A 129 -1.67 -0.09 15.88
C CYS A 129 -0.95 -1.06 16.81
N GLY A 130 -0.23 -0.55 17.79
CA GLY A 130 0.56 -1.41 18.67
C GLY A 130 1.78 -1.97 17.98
N ASP A 131 2.33 -3.05 18.53
CA ASP A 131 3.60 -3.60 18.05
C ASP A 131 3.47 -4.48 16.82
N LYS A 132 2.29 -5.04 16.58
CA LYS A 132 2.17 -6.10 15.57
C LYS A 132 1.55 -5.63 14.28
N VAL A 133 0.78 -4.55 14.30
CA VAL A 133 0.07 -4.07 13.13
C VAL A 133 0.89 -2.96 12.48
N LEU A 134 1.12 -3.08 11.19
CA LEU A 134 1.87 -2.06 10.46
C LEU A 134 0.97 -0.87 10.14
N LEU A 135 1.56 0.32 10.17
CA LEU A 135 0.88 1.53 9.74
C LEU A 135 1.50 2.00 8.43
N LYS A 136 0.67 2.12 7.40
CA LYS A 136 1.07 2.71 6.13
C LYS A 136 0.32 4.03 5.99
N VAL A 137 1.00 5.07 5.56
CA VAL A 137 0.39 6.39 5.51
C VAL A 137 0.30 6.85 4.07
N ILE A 138 -0.92 7.13 3.63
CA ILE A 138 -1.19 7.57 2.27
C ILE A 138 -1.05 9.09 2.24
N ILE A 139 -0.02 9.59 1.56
CA ILE A 139 0.22 11.03 1.56
C ILE A 139 -0.50 11.77 0.43
N GLU A 140 -1.05 11.04 -0.52
CA GLU A 140 -1.89 11.58 -1.60
C GLU A 140 -1.10 12.53 -2.50
N THR A 141 -0.08 11.97 -3.14
CA THR A 141 0.87 12.76 -3.92
C THR A 141 0.22 13.54 -5.04
N GLY A 142 -0.85 13.00 -5.65
CA GLY A 142 -1.51 13.71 -6.74
C GLY A 142 -2.21 14.98 -6.31
N GLU A 143 -2.48 15.12 -5.01
CA GLU A 143 -3.07 16.33 -4.46
C GLU A 143 -2.00 17.26 -3.88
N LEU A 144 -0.92 16.69 -3.32
CA LEU A 144 0.20 17.50 -2.85
C LEU A 144 0.95 18.16 -4.01
N LYS A 145 1.21 17.41 -5.06
CA LYS A 145 1.76 17.83 -6.34
C LYS A 145 3.19 18.35 -6.31
N GLN A 146 3.54 19.19 -5.35
CA GLN A 146 4.84 19.86 -5.34
C GLN A 146 5.87 19.01 -4.63
N GLU A 147 7.07 18.99 -5.17
CA GLU A 147 8.15 18.19 -4.61
C GLU A 147 8.40 18.53 -3.14
N ALA A 148 8.41 19.82 -2.80
CA ALA A 148 8.65 20.20 -1.41
C ALA A 148 7.60 19.64 -0.46
N LEU A 149 6.33 19.64 -0.89
CA LEU A 149 5.25 19.12 -0.06
C LEU A 149 5.32 17.60 0.05
N ILE A 150 5.61 16.92 -1.06
CA ILE A 150 5.71 15.46 -1.05
C ILE A 150 6.85 15.01 -0.13
N LYS A 151 7.99 15.68 -0.25
CA LYS A 151 9.12 15.33 0.61
C LYS A 151 8.85 15.67 2.07
N LYS A 152 8.18 16.80 2.33
CA LYS A 152 7.83 17.15 3.71
C LYS A 152 6.87 16.14 4.31
N ALA A 153 5.82 15.75 3.58
CA ALA A 153 4.89 14.75 4.08
C ALA A 153 5.61 13.43 4.37
N SER A 154 6.49 13.03 3.46
CA SER A 154 7.26 11.80 3.66
C SER A 154 8.10 11.87 4.92
N GLN A 155 8.81 12.98 5.13
CA GLN A 155 9.63 13.16 6.33
C GLN A 155 8.79 13.14 7.60
N ILE A 156 7.66 13.83 7.59
CA ILE A 156 6.79 13.86 8.76
C ILE A 156 6.33 12.45 9.11
N CYS A 157 5.90 11.68 8.11
CA CYS A 157 5.41 10.32 8.36
C CYS A 157 6.51 9.45 8.95
N ILE A 158 7.71 9.52 8.39
CA ILE A 158 8.83 8.71 8.89
C ILE A 158 9.15 9.08 10.33
N GLU A 159 9.25 10.37 10.61
CA GLU A 159 9.59 10.84 11.96
C GLU A 159 8.51 10.48 12.97
N ALA A 160 7.24 10.42 12.53
CA ALA A 160 6.14 10.11 13.43
C ALA A 160 5.96 8.61 13.65
N GLY A 161 6.71 7.76 12.94
CA GLY A 161 6.70 6.34 13.22
C GLY A 161 5.98 5.45 12.21
N ALA A 162 5.60 5.99 11.06
CA ALA A 162 4.97 5.17 10.02
C ALA A 162 5.90 4.05 9.59
N ASP A 163 5.33 2.89 9.29
CA ASP A 163 6.10 1.78 8.75
C ASP A 163 6.27 1.90 7.24
N PHE A 164 5.26 2.41 6.54
CA PHE A 164 5.28 2.63 5.10
C PHE A 164 4.76 4.01 4.79
N ILE A 165 5.26 4.62 3.73
CA ILE A 165 4.57 5.74 3.09
C ILE A 165 4.03 5.25 1.76
N LYS A 166 2.83 5.70 1.43
CA LYS A 166 2.09 5.22 0.27
C LYS A 166 1.66 6.43 -0.56
N THR A 167 1.68 6.28 -1.87
CA THR A 167 1.44 7.43 -2.73
C THR A 167 0.00 7.93 -2.71
N SER A 168 -0.99 7.02 -2.79
CA SER A 168 -2.30 7.45 -3.26
C SER A 168 -3.44 6.62 -2.71
N THR A 169 -4.62 7.25 -2.64
CA THR A 169 -5.86 6.53 -2.33
C THR A 169 -6.46 5.81 -3.53
N GLY A 170 -6.16 6.26 -4.72
CA GLY A 170 -6.86 5.81 -5.92
C GLY A 170 -8.19 6.52 -6.15
N LYS A 171 -8.52 7.50 -5.31
CA LYS A 171 -9.82 8.19 -5.37
C LYS A 171 -9.70 9.64 -5.82
N VAL A 172 -8.54 10.01 -6.35
CA VAL A 172 -8.30 11.34 -6.91
C VAL A 172 -7.79 11.17 -8.34
N PRO A 173 -7.78 12.24 -9.15
CA PRO A 173 -7.45 12.07 -10.56
C PRO A 173 -6.04 11.58 -10.86
N VAL A 174 -5.05 11.99 -10.07
CA VAL A 174 -3.67 11.59 -10.30
C VAL A 174 -3.18 10.80 -9.10
N ASN A 175 -2.60 9.62 -9.36
CA ASN A 175 -2.14 8.74 -8.31
C ASN A 175 -0.64 8.53 -8.45
N ALA A 176 -0.13 7.30 -8.34
CA ALA A 176 1.31 7.09 -8.42
C ALA A 176 1.87 7.51 -9.77
N THR A 177 2.98 8.18 -9.75
CA THR A 177 3.78 8.43 -10.95
C THR A 177 5.23 8.10 -10.62
N PRO A 178 6.04 7.78 -11.65
CA PRO A 178 7.46 7.56 -11.39
C PRO A 178 8.13 8.77 -10.73
N GLU A 179 7.75 9.97 -11.12
CA GLU A 179 8.35 11.18 -10.54
C GLU A 179 8.03 11.28 -9.04
N TYR A 180 6.77 11.06 -8.68
CA TYR A 180 6.38 11.13 -7.27
C TYR A 180 7.05 10.01 -6.47
N ALA A 181 7.09 8.81 -7.03
CA ALA A 181 7.73 7.70 -6.32
C ALA A 181 9.21 7.96 -6.09
N ARG A 182 9.88 8.54 -7.08
CA ARG A 182 11.30 8.87 -6.91
C ARG A 182 11.50 9.85 -5.76
N MET A 183 10.67 10.87 -5.68
CA MET A 183 10.76 11.84 -4.58
C MET A 183 10.66 11.14 -3.23
N MET A 184 9.71 10.22 -3.11
CA MET A 184 9.52 9.50 -1.84
C MET A 184 10.69 8.56 -1.55
N LEU A 185 11.17 7.84 -2.56
CA LEU A 185 12.30 6.93 -2.37
C LEU A 185 13.57 7.70 -1.97
N GLU A 186 13.75 8.86 -2.50
CA GLU A 186 14.90 9.69 -2.14
C GLU A 186 14.85 10.09 -0.67
N VAL A 187 13.69 10.37 -0.16
CA VAL A 187 13.57 10.61 1.27
C VAL A 187 13.94 9.35 2.07
N UNK A 188 13.47 8.33 1.56
CA UNK A 188 13.78 7.11 2.24
C UNK A 188 15.25 6.81 2.21
N UNK A 189 15.94 7.19 1.17
CA UNK A 189 17.35 7.01 1.06
C UNK A 189 18.09 7.92 1.99
N UNK A 190 17.67 8.98 2.14
CA UNK A 190 18.19 9.92 3.04
C UNK A 190 17.93 9.52 4.48
N UNK A 191 16.89 9.03 4.75
CA UNK A 191 16.52 8.52 6.02
C UNK A 191 17.25 7.26 6.39
N UNK A 192 17.52 6.57 5.53
CA UNK A 192 18.26 5.36 5.72
C UNK A 192 19.74 5.62 5.95
N UNK A 193 20.13 6.54 5.41
CA UNK A 193 21.44 6.99 5.56
C UNK A 193 21.62 7.73 6.86
N UNK A 194 20.74 8.32 7.23
CA UNK A 194 20.76 9.11 8.40
C UNK A 194 20.38 8.36 9.63
N UNK A 195 19.55 7.72 9.53
CA UNK A 195 19.06 6.99 10.66
C UNK A 195 19.40 5.56 10.44
N UNK A 196 19.92 5.16 10.97
CA UNK A 196 20.28 3.83 10.99
C UNK A 196 19.13 2.87 11.19
N UNK A 197 18.33 3.24 11.57
CA UNK A 197 17.34 2.33 11.95
C UNK A 197 16.34 2.18 10.88
N UNK A 198 16.13 1.64 10.57
CA UNK A 198 15.33 1.45 9.79
C UNK A 198 14.04 1.82 9.41
N UNK A 199 13.85 2.65 9.39
CA UNK A 199 12.60 2.95 9.06
C UNK A 199 12.44 2.81 7.63
N UNK A 200 12.21 1.99 7.33
CA UNK A 200 12.11 1.80 5.99
C UNK A 200 10.84 2.33 5.49
N UNK A 201 10.86 3.05 4.92
CA UNK A 201 9.77 3.55 4.29
C UNK A 201 9.68 2.85 3.01
N UNK A 202 8.81 2.43 2.89
CA UNK A 202 8.57 1.77 1.69
C UNK A 202 7.59 2.61 0.96
N UNK A 203 7.66 2.51 -0.06
CA UNK A 203 6.82 3.24 -0.88
C UNK A 203 5.86 2.24 -1.41
N UNK A 204 4.87 2.54 -1.50
CA UNK A 204 3.88 1.75 -2.12
C UNK A 204 3.41 2.56 -3.22
N UNK A 205 3.42 2.17 -4.16
CA UNK A 205 2.91 2.74 -5.28
C UNK A 205 1.55 2.28 -5.40
N ALA A 206 0.61 3.20 -5.43
CA ALA A 206 -0.82 2.79 -5.51
C ALA A 206 -1.50 3.59 -6.61
N GLY A 207 -2.31 2.91 -7.37
CA GLY A 207 -2.99 3.51 -8.52
C GLY A 207 -2.01 3.77 -9.64
N GLY A 208 -2.45 3.48 -10.85
CA GLY A 208 -1.59 3.75 -12.00
C GLY A 208 -0.54 2.69 -12.29
N VAL A 209 -0.46 1.66 -11.48
CA VAL A 209 0.44 0.54 -11.76
C VAL A 209 -0.42 -0.57 -12.36
N ARG A 210 -0.36 -0.75 -13.66
CA ARG A 210 -1.30 -1.61 -14.36
C ARG A 210 -0.67 -2.74 -15.13
N THR A 211 0.61 -2.64 -15.45
CA THR A 211 1.27 -3.64 -16.31
C THR A 211 2.57 -4.08 -15.70
N ALA A 212 3.07 -5.22 -16.20
CA ALA A 212 4.39 -5.70 -15.80
C ALA A 212 5.46 -4.67 -16.13
N GLU A 213 5.30 -3.95 -17.25
CA GLU A 213 6.25 -2.90 -17.61
C GLU A 213 6.22 -1.76 -16.60
N ASP A 214 5.05 -1.36 -16.16
CA ASP A 214 4.96 -0.34 -15.11
C ASP A 214 5.70 -0.81 -13.85
N ALA A 215 5.41 -2.04 -13.43
CA ALA A 215 6.02 -2.56 -12.21
C ALA A 215 7.55 -2.65 -12.37
N GLN A 216 8.00 -3.07 -13.54
CA GLN A 216 9.43 -3.17 -13.82
C GLN A 216 10.12 -1.82 -13.63
N GLN A 217 9.47 -0.76 -14.10
CA GLN A 217 10.03 0.59 -13.97
C GLN A 217 10.17 0.98 -12.50
N TYR A 218 9.12 0.71 -11.70
CA TYR A 218 9.17 1.05 -10.28
C TYR A 218 10.18 0.20 -9.52
N LEU A 219 10.32 -1.07 -9.89
CA LEU A 219 11.33 -1.93 -9.26
C LEU A 219 12.75 -1.48 -9.60
N ALA A 220 12.98 -1.12 -10.85
CA ALA A 220 14.29 -0.64 -11.27
C ALA A 220 14.66 0.64 -10.52
N MET A 221 13.69 1.51 -10.31
CA MET A 221 13.93 2.74 -9.57
C MET A 221 14.32 2.46 -8.13
N ALA A 222 13.60 1.54 -7.46
CA ALA A 222 13.93 1.18 -6.09
C ALA A 222 15.32 0.54 -6.01
N ASP A 223 15.65 -0.33 -6.96
CA ASP A 223 16.95 -0.97 -6.99
C ASP A 223 18.07 0.07 -7.19
N GLU A 224 17.82 1.05 -8.05
CA GLU A 224 18.80 2.11 -8.30
C GLU A 224 19.06 2.95 -7.06
N ILE A 225 18.01 3.32 -6.36
CA ILE A 225 18.11 4.27 -5.25
C ILE A 225 18.52 3.59 -3.94
N LEU A 226 17.96 2.39 -3.69
CA LEU A 226 18.12 1.75 -2.39
C LEU A 226 18.84 0.42 -2.44
N GLY A 227 19.27 -0.01 -3.63
CA GLY A 227 20.00 -1.26 -3.78
C GLY A 227 19.13 -2.44 -4.15
N GLY A 228 19.72 -3.41 -4.83
CA GLY A 228 18.97 -4.48 -5.47
C GLY A 228 18.29 -5.46 -4.54
N ASP A 229 18.68 -5.48 -3.27
CA ASP A 229 18.07 -6.41 -2.32
C ASP A 229 17.03 -5.77 -1.42
N TRP A 230 16.79 -4.46 -1.59
CA TRP A 230 15.93 -3.75 -0.66
C TRP A 230 14.45 -4.05 -0.89
N ALA A 231 14.00 -4.15 -2.13
CA ALA A 231 12.58 -4.19 -2.45
C ALA A 231 12.00 -5.59 -2.24
N ASP A 232 11.58 -5.85 -1.02
CA ASP A 232 10.84 -7.06 -0.68
C ASP A 232 9.51 -6.63 -0.04
N SER A 233 8.68 -7.60 0.35
CA SER A 233 7.32 -7.26 0.79
C SER A 233 7.29 -6.49 2.11
N ARG A 234 8.40 -6.47 2.84
CA ARG A 234 8.47 -5.66 4.06
C ARG A 234 8.82 -4.22 3.76
N HIS A 235 9.27 -3.92 2.55
CA HIS A 235 9.77 -2.61 2.20
C HIS A 235 9.05 -1.96 1.04
N TYR A 236 8.46 -2.75 0.14
CA TYR A 236 7.93 -2.20 -1.11
C TYR A 236 6.66 -2.94 -1.49
N ARG A 237 5.63 -2.20 -1.85
CA ARG A 237 4.35 -2.80 -2.23
C ARG A 237 3.76 -2.08 -3.43
N PHE A 238 2.94 -2.81 -4.17
CA PHE A 238 2.14 -2.27 -5.26
C PHE A 238 0.67 -2.44 -4.92
N GLY A 239 -0.05 -1.36 -4.71
CA GLY A 239 -1.48 -1.42 -4.46
C GLY A 239 -2.22 -1.33 -5.77
N ALA A 240 -2.87 -2.40 -6.17
CA ALA A 240 -3.47 -2.46 -7.49
C ALA A 240 -4.50 -3.58 -7.56
N SER A 241 -5.30 -3.55 -8.61
CA SER A 241 -6.28 -4.60 -8.90
C SER A 241 -5.94 -5.30 -10.20
N SER A 242 -6.11 -4.60 -11.32
CA SER A 242 -5.95 -5.22 -12.63
C SER A 242 -4.52 -5.63 -12.93
N LEU A 243 -3.56 -5.11 -12.18
CA LEU A 243 -2.17 -5.50 -12.35
C LEU A 243 -2.00 -7.02 -12.25
N LEU A 244 -2.72 -7.68 -11.35
CA LEU A 244 -2.54 -9.11 -11.17
C LEU A 244 -2.78 -9.89 -12.46
N THR A 245 -3.87 -9.59 -13.16
CA THR A 245 -4.16 -10.27 -14.42
C THR A 245 -3.03 -10.04 -15.42
N ASN A 246 -2.55 -8.81 -15.52
CA ASN A 246 -1.46 -8.52 -16.45
C ASN A 246 -0.19 -9.29 -16.08
N LEU A 247 0.13 -9.37 -14.79
CA LEU A 247 1.31 -10.11 -14.36
C LEU A 247 1.19 -11.59 -14.68
N LEU A 248 0.03 -12.18 -14.43
CA LEU A 248 -0.17 -13.59 -14.71
C LEU A 248 -0.10 -13.86 -16.21
N ASN A 249 -0.65 -12.98 -17.02
CA ASN A 249 -0.53 -13.12 -18.48
C ASN A 249 0.93 -13.04 -18.91
N THR A 250 1.68 -12.11 -18.37
CA THR A 250 3.10 -11.98 -18.69
C THR A 250 3.85 -13.26 -18.32
N LEU A 251 3.48 -13.88 -17.21
CA LEU A 251 4.10 -15.12 -16.74
C LEU A 251 3.56 -16.35 -17.47
N GLU A 252 2.60 -16.15 -18.37
CA GLU A 252 2.00 -17.24 -19.16
C GLU A 252 1.29 -18.27 -18.31
N VAL A 253 0.64 -17.83 -17.25
CA VAL A 253 -0.21 -18.68 -16.43
C VAL A 253 -1.58 -18.69 -17.09
N THR A 254 -1.93 -19.81 -17.73
CA THR A 254 -3.10 -19.86 -18.61
C THR A 254 -4.27 -20.63 -18.04
N ASP A 255 -4.08 -21.35 -16.97
CA ASP A 255 -5.17 -22.12 -16.36
C ASP A 255 -5.88 -21.36 -15.27
N GLN A 256 -5.71 -20.07 -15.28
CA GLN A 256 -6.36 -19.21 -14.30
C GLN A 256 -7.86 -19.26 -14.49
N LYS A 257 -8.56 -19.42 -13.42
CA LYS A 257 -9.99 -19.30 -13.43
C LYS A 257 -10.37 -17.86 -13.17
N ALA A 258 -9.78 -17.00 -13.97
CA ALA A 258 -10.03 -15.59 -13.82
C ALA A 258 -11.51 -15.33 -13.97
N ASP A 259 -12.10 -14.70 -12.99
CA ASP A 259 -13.47 -14.25 -13.07
C ASP A 259 -13.44 -12.90 -13.78
N PRO A 260 -13.97 -12.83 -14.99
CA PRO A 260 -13.91 -11.54 -15.69
C PRO A 260 -14.64 -10.43 -14.97
N ALA A 261 -15.49 -10.76 -14.03
CA ALA A 261 -16.19 -9.75 -13.25
C ALA A 261 -15.41 -9.31 -12.02
N ALA A 262 -14.26 -9.93 -11.73
CA ALA A 262 -13.52 -9.64 -10.52
C ALA A 262 -12.91 -8.24 -10.54
N TYR A 263 -12.66 -7.66 -11.72
CA TYR A 263 -12.02 -6.36 -11.84
C TYR A 263 -12.68 -5.48 -12.87
#